data_a53cfaf54c22e1dafb46d908bd4420c1
#
_entry.id   a53cfaf54c22e1dafb46d908bd4420c1
#
_cell.length_a   1.000
_cell.length_b   1.000
_cell.length_c   1.000
_cell.angle_alpha   90.00
_cell.angle_beta   90.00
_cell.angle_gamma   90.00
#
_symmetry.space_group_name_H-M   'P 1'
#
loop_
_entity.id
_entity.type
_entity.pdbx_description
1 polymer ?
#
loop_
_entity_poly.entity_id
_entity_poly.type
_entity_poly.pdbx_seq_one_letter_code
_entity_poly.pdbx_strand_id
1 'polypeptide(L)'
;MERRKMGTSPDRVYQSARYAIILLVALTAVNIFLRAVSIDRYFVSSVFLSYFMVTYFGEIGNLALGVAIAAAILVPYVLAFILSKKKPAWMIVALVLFVLDTLFVIYMMFLLKRVGESPFGMILDLLMHGFVIFELAMGVKYREAATAEADAAGEGPALSSDEDGTYSEVSCVVAVSKEDGRHTLEETGVVRFYENEIALGTVGTAKALLIGSAYSSPTERMRFGYSEVARAYFAKKNERTVRLDLADGRYAYFVVAGANRDQLVTLLQEHGITVEPFAE
;
A
#
# COMPACT_ATOMS: atom_id res chain seq x y z
N MET A 1 -29.72 -12.36 -12.46
CA MET A 1 -28.82 -12.27 -11.26
C MET A 1 -27.37 -12.35 -11.78
N GLU A 2 -26.83 -11.20 -12.14
CA GLU A 2 -25.50 -11.10 -12.77
C GLU A 2 -24.45 -11.13 -11.66
N ARG A 3 -23.62 -12.19 -11.62
CA ARG A 3 -22.48 -12.26 -10.69
C ARG A 3 -21.48 -11.15 -11.07
N ARG A 4 -21.54 -10.01 -10.37
CA ARG A 4 -20.49 -8.99 -10.46
C ARG A 4 -19.15 -9.65 -10.14
N LYS A 5 -18.30 -9.80 -11.16
CA LYS A 5 -16.90 -10.15 -10.98
C LYS A 5 -16.27 -9.06 -10.11
N MET A 6 -15.90 -9.41 -8.87
CA MET A 6 -15.05 -8.56 -8.02
C MET A 6 -13.67 -8.47 -8.68
N GLY A 7 -13.51 -7.56 -9.62
CA GLY A 7 -12.21 -7.27 -10.22
C GLY A 7 -11.36 -6.54 -9.15
N THR A 8 -10.18 -7.05 -8.91
CA THR A 8 -9.18 -6.37 -8.09
C THR A 8 -8.82 -5.05 -8.76
N SER A 9 -8.87 -3.91 -8.06
CA SER A 9 -8.53 -2.62 -8.65
C SER A 9 -7.05 -2.60 -9.09
N PRO A 10 -6.72 -1.91 -10.21
CA PRO A 10 -5.35 -1.77 -10.68
C PRO A 10 -4.39 -1.27 -9.61
N ASP A 11 -4.81 -0.31 -8.79
CA ASP A 11 -4.01 0.21 -7.69
C ASP A 11 -3.68 -0.86 -6.64
N ARG A 12 -4.64 -1.71 -6.24
CA ARG A 12 -4.37 -2.79 -5.30
C ARG A 12 -3.32 -3.77 -5.82
N VAL A 13 -3.39 -4.11 -7.11
CA VAL A 13 -2.39 -4.99 -7.74
C VAL A 13 -1.02 -4.33 -7.74
N TYR A 14 -0.96 -3.04 -8.08
CA TYR A 14 0.28 -2.29 -8.06
C TYR A 14 0.89 -2.17 -6.66
N GLN A 15 0.07 -1.89 -5.65
CA GLN A 15 0.51 -1.83 -4.25
C GLN A 15 0.96 -3.21 -3.74
N SER A 16 0.26 -4.31 -4.10
CA SER A 16 0.70 -5.67 -3.78
C SER A 16 2.10 -5.94 -4.30
N ALA A 17 2.36 -5.60 -5.57
CA ALA A 17 3.68 -5.76 -6.18
C ALA A 17 4.76 -4.92 -5.46
N ARG A 18 4.44 -3.70 -5.01
CA ARG A 18 5.36 -2.88 -4.21
C ARG A 18 5.65 -3.52 -2.85
N TYR A 19 4.63 -4.07 -2.19
CA TYR A 19 4.84 -4.80 -0.92
C TYR A 19 5.66 -6.08 -1.11
N ALA A 20 5.55 -6.74 -2.26
CA ALA A 20 6.41 -7.88 -2.59
C ALA A 20 7.89 -7.48 -2.62
N ILE A 21 8.25 -6.28 -3.15
CA ILE A 21 9.63 -5.79 -3.14
C ILE A 21 10.15 -5.61 -1.70
N ILE A 22 9.37 -4.95 -0.82
CA ILE A 22 9.84 -4.71 0.56
C ILE A 22 9.92 -6.00 1.36
N LEU A 23 8.99 -6.94 1.15
CA LEU A 23 9.04 -8.26 1.76
C LEU A 23 10.30 -9.02 1.32
N LEU A 24 10.62 -8.99 0.03
CA LEU A 24 11.82 -9.58 -0.54
C LEU A 24 13.09 -9.00 0.11
N VAL A 25 13.18 -7.68 0.24
CA VAL A 25 14.30 -7.01 0.92
C VAL A 25 14.39 -7.43 2.38
N ALA A 26 13.26 -7.47 3.09
CA ALA A 26 13.23 -7.86 4.51
C ALA A 26 13.67 -9.32 4.71
N LEU A 27 13.15 -10.26 3.93
CA LEU A 27 13.56 -11.67 4.00
C LEU A 27 15.03 -11.85 3.65
N THR A 28 15.54 -11.10 2.66
CA THR A 28 16.97 -11.12 2.33
C THR A 28 17.83 -10.59 3.46
N ALA A 29 17.43 -9.49 4.09
CA ALA A 29 18.15 -8.94 5.24
C ALA A 29 18.18 -9.93 6.42
N VAL A 30 17.08 -10.64 6.67
CA VAL A 30 17.03 -11.72 7.67
C VAL A 30 17.99 -12.84 7.29
N ASN A 31 18.02 -13.29 6.04
CA ASN A 31 18.93 -14.35 5.59
C ASN A 31 20.41 -13.94 5.73
N ILE A 32 20.75 -12.70 5.38
CA ILE A 32 22.09 -12.13 5.57
C ILE A 32 22.46 -12.17 7.05
N PHE A 33 21.57 -11.73 7.93
CA PHE A 33 21.78 -11.73 9.37
C PHE A 33 21.98 -13.16 9.91
N LEU A 34 21.09 -14.09 9.58
CA LEU A 34 21.19 -15.48 10.03
C LEU A 34 22.51 -16.11 9.62
N ARG A 35 22.94 -15.91 8.37
CA ARG A 35 24.21 -16.43 7.88
C ARG A 35 25.39 -15.75 8.57
N ALA A 36 25.34 -14.44 8.83
CA ALA A 36 26.38 -13.70 9.52
C ALA A 36 26.60 -14.18 10.98
N VAL A 37 25.55 -14.66 11.65
CA VAL A 37 25.64 -15.25 13.01
C VAL A 37 25.78 -16.78 12.99
N SER A 38 26.14 -17.36 11.85
CA SER A 38 26.38 -18.81 11.66
C SER A 38 25.14 -19.68 11.93
N ILE A 39 23.93 -19.15 11.77
CA ILE A 39 22.68 -19.91 11.80
C ILE A 39 22.41 -20.44 10.39
N ASP A 40 22.45 -21.77 10.23
CA ASP A 40 22.18 -22.42 8.97
C ASP A 40 20.66 -22.57 8.70
N ARG A 41 20.01 -21.43 8.55
CA ARG A 41 18.60 -21.29 8.18
C ARG A 41 18.50 -20.34 7.02
N TYR A 42 17.65 -20.66 6.06
CA TYR A 42 17.40 -19.86 4.85
C TYR A 42 15.92 -19.72 4.60
N PHE A 43 15.46 -18.50 4.43
CA PHE A 43 14.11 -18.20 3.99
C PHE A 43 14.08 -18.08 2.48
N VAL A 44 13.27 -18.89 1.83
CA VAL A 44 12.98 -18.81 0.41
C VAL A 44 12.32 -17.47 0.05
N SER A 45 12.29 -17.12 -1.22
CA SER A 45 11.78 -15.81 -1.70
C SER A 45 12.63 -14.60 -1.27
N SER A 46 13.93 -14.77 -1.21
CA SER A 46 14.88 -13.69 -0.98
C SER A 46 15.74 -13.45 -2.23
N VAL A 47 16.53 -12.37 -2.24
CA VAL A 47 17.54 -12.14 -3.28
C VAL A 47 18.70 -13.12 -3.06
N PHE A 48 18.73 -14.17 -3.89
CA PHE A 48 19.66 -15.27 -3.73
C PHE A 48 21.12 -14.84 -3.88
N LEU A 49 21.42 -13.95 -4.81
CA LEU A 49 22.76 -13.42 -5.02
C LEU A 49 23.32 -12.76 -3.75
N SER A 50 22.50 -12.04 -3.00
CA SER A 50 22.92 -11.43 -1.71
C SER A 50 23.31 -12.48 -0.69
N TYR A 51 22.49 -13.53 -0.52
CA TYR A 51 22.78 -14.64 0.37
C TYR A 51 24.05 -15.39 -0.06
N PHE A 52 24.19 -15.66 -1.35
CA PHE A 52 25.36 -16.32 -1.92
C PHE A 52 26.64 -15.54 -1.61
N MET A 53 26.64 -14.20 -1.75
CA MET A 53 27.82 -13.39 -1.44
C MET A 53 28.24 -13.50 0.03
N VAL A 54 27.30 -13.47 0.97
CA VAL A 54 27.62 -13.64 2.40
C VAL A 54 28.21 -15.04 2.66
N THR A 55 27.64 -16.06 2.06
CA THR A 55 28.12 -17.44 2.21
C THR A 55 29.52 -17.61 1.62
N TYR A 56 29.72 -17.20 0.38
CA TYR A 56 31.01 -17.34 -0.31
C TYR A 56 32.14 -16.59 0.41
N PHE A 57 31.92 -15.34 0.74
CA PHE A 57 32.94 -14.55 1.44
C PHE A 57 33.13 -14.98 2.90
N GLY A 58 32.12 -15.53 3.54
CA GLY A 58 32.23 -16.15 4.86
C GLY A 58 33.15 -17.37 4.84
N GLU A 59 33.05 -18.22 3.83
CA GLU A 59 33.89 -19.42 3.67
C GLU A 59 35.37 -19.09 3.41
N ILE A 60 35.66 -18.03 2.71
CA ILE A 60 37.04 -17.55 2.49
C ILE A 60 37.56 -16.63 3.61
N GLY A 61 36.84 -16.53 4.74
CA GLY A 61 37.27 -15.80 5.92
C GLY A 61 37.08 -14.28 5.87
N ASN A 62 36.29 -13.76 4.92
CA ASN A 62 36.02 -12.32 4.78
C ASN A 62 34.53 -11.98 4.83
N LEU A 63 33.87 -12.42 5.89
CA LEU A 63 32.43 -12.25 6.11
C LEU A 63 31.99 -10.77 5.99
N ALA A 64 32.78 -9.82 6.52
CA ALA A 64 32.44 -8.42 6.46
C ALA A 64 32.29 -7.88 5.05
N LEU A 65 33.16 -8.31 4.13
CA LEU A 65 33.08 -7.96 2.71
C LEU A 65 31.82 -8.57 2.07
N GLY A 66 31.52 -9.84 2.41
CA GLY A 66 30.31 -10.52 1.94
C GLY A 66 29.04 -9.77 2.32
N VAL A 67 28.93 -9.35 3.59
CA VAL A 67 27.80 -8.55 4.10
C VAL A 67 27.72 -7.21 3.40
N ALA A 68 28.84 -6.52 3.19
CA ALA A 68 28.87 -5.22 2.51
C ALA A 68 28.37 -5.34 1.05
N ILE A 69 28.84 -6.34 0.31
CA ILE A 69 28.39 -6.59 -1.05
C ILE A 69 26.90 -6.96 -1.10
N ALA A 70 26.46 -7.84 -0.20
CA ALA A 70 25.06 -8.25 -0.11
C ALA A 70 24.14 -7.04 0.17
N ALA A 71 24.54 -6.16 1.08
CA ALA A 71 23.82 -4.92 1.36
C ALA A 71 23.78 -4.01 0.12
N ALA A 72 24.89 -3.86 -0.60
CA ALA A 72 24.96 -3.07 -1.84
C ALA A 72 24.01 -3.60 -2.93
N ILE A 73 23.86 -4.94 -3.05
CA ILE A 73 22.91 -5.57 -3.97
C ILE A 73 21.46 -5.23 -3.62
N LEU A 74 21.13 -5.02 -2.34
CA LEU A 74 19.78 -4.66 -1.92
C LEU A 74 19.42 -3.19 -2.17
N VAL A 75 20.40 -2.29 -2.27
CA VAL A 75 20.16 -0.85 -2.48
C VAL A 75 19.23 -0.58 -3.67
N PRO A 76 19.43 -1.14 -4.88
CA PRO A 76 18.54 -0.91 -6.01
C PRO A 76 17.09 -1.36 -5.77
N TYR A 77 16.86 -2.44 -4.99
CA TYR A 77 15.50 -2.88 -4.64
C TYR A 77 14.82 -1.91 -3.68
N VAL A 78 15.56 -1.39 -2.69
CA VAL A 78 15.06 -0.36 -1.78
C VAL A 78 14.72 0.91 -2.55
N LEU A 79 15.60 1.33 -3.46
CA LEU A 79 15.35 2.48 -4.34
C LEU A 79 14.14 2.24 -5.25
N ALA A 80 14.01 1.04 -5.83
CA ALA A 80 12.85 0.68 -6.65
C ALA A 80 11.55 0.76 -5.83
N PHE A 81 11.53 0.27 -4.59
CA PHE A 81 10.38 0.40 -3.71
C PHE A 81 10.01 1.86 -3.41
N ILE A 82 10.99 2.69 -3.05
CA ILE A 82 10.76 4.09 -2.69
C ILE A 82 10.34 4.90 -3.92
N LEU A 83 11.07 4.76 -5.02
CA LEU A 83 10.90 5.58 -6.21
C LEU A 83 9.71 5.14 -7.07
N SER A 84 9.30 3.87 -7.03
CA SER A 84 8.11 3.37 -7.74
C SER A 84 6.83 4.09 -7.31
N LYS A 85 6.80 4.68 -6.12
CA LYS A 85 5.68 5.51 -5.67
C LYS A 85 5.47 6.75 -6.55
N LYS A 86 6.57 7.41 -6.96
CA LYS A 86 6.54 8.64 -7.77
C LYS A 86 6.72 8.37 -9.26
N LYS A 87 7.48 7.34 -9.60
CA LYS A 87 7.86 6.97 -10.98
C LYS A 87 7.64 5.48 -11.17
N PRO A 88 6.48 5.06 -11.70
CA PRO A 88 6.12 3.64 -11.85
C PRO A 88 7.14 2.82 -12.66
N ALA A 89 7.95 3.47 -13.50
CA ALA A 89 9.04 2.82 -14.23
C ALA A 89 10.04 2.07 -13.33
N TRP A 90 10.20 2.47 -12.06
CA TRP A 90 11.06 1.77 -11.11
C TRP A 90 10.59 0.36 -10.76
N MET A 91 9.31 0.04 -10.99
CA MET A 91 8.82 -1.34 -10.91
C MET A 91 9.46 -2.24 -11.96
N ILE A 92 9.74 -1.70 -13.16
CA ILE A 92 10.47 -2.44 -14.22
C ILE A 92 11.90 -2.74 -13.76
N VAL A 93 12.55 -1.79 -13.09
CA VAL A 93 13.90 -1.99 -12.56
C VAL A 93 13.92 -3.14 -11.55
N ALA A 94 12.96 -3.17 -10.60
CA ALA A 94 12.83 -4.27 -9.64
C ALA A 94 12.62 -5.61 -10.34
N LEU A 95 11.71 -5.66 -11.33
CA LEU A 95 11.44 -6.87 -12.10
C LEU A 95 12.69 -7.37 -12.83
N VAL A 96 13.41 -6.50 -13.54
CA VAL A 96 14.63 -6.86 -14.28
C VAL A 96 15.70 -7.41 -13.33
N LEU A 97 15.95 -6.72 -12.21
CA LEU A 97 16.91 -7.18 -11.21
C LEU A 97 16.56 -8.55 -10.66
N PHE A 98 15.28 -8.79 -10.38
CA PHE A 98 14.84 -10.06 -9.82
C PHE A 98 14.85 -11.18 -10.86
N VAL A 99 14.61 -10.89 -12.14
CA VAL A 99 14.79 -11.85 -13.23
C VAL A 99 16.27 -12.24 -13.35
N LEU A 100 17.20 -11.27 -13.25
CA LEU A 100 18.64 -11.56 -13.26
C LEU A 100 19.06 -12.42 -12.07
N ASP A 101 18.53 -12.18 -10.87
CA ASP A 101 18.75 -13.01 -9.69
C ASP A 101 18.22 -14.44 -9.91
N THR A 102 17.04 -14.57 -10.52
CA THR A 102 16.47 -15.90 -10.87
C THR A 102 17.33 -16.65 -11.88
N LEU A 103 17.89 -15.97 -12.88
CA LEU A 103 18.82 -16.58 -13.82
C LEU A 103 20.10 -17.06 -13.10
N PHE A 104 20.55 -16.32 -12.09
CA PHE A 104 21.66 -16.74 -11.26
C PHE A 104 21.32 -18.00 -10.43
N VAL A 105 20.12 -18.11 -9.86
CA VAL A 105 19.64 -19.34 -9.21
C VAL A 105 19.70 -20.54 -10.17
N ILE A 106 19.17 -20.37 -11.38
CA ILE A 106 19.18 -21.41 -12.41
C ILE A 106 20.62 -21.82 -12.76
N TYR A 107 21.50 -20.86 -12.92
CA TYR A 107 22.92 -21.11 -13.18
C TYR A 107 23.57 -21.93 -12.06
N MET A 108 23.32 -21.58 -10.80
CA MET A 108 23.82 -22.32 -9.64
C MET A 108 23.28 -23.75 -9.57
N MET A 109 22.01 -23.98 -9.94
CA MET A 109 21.45 -25.34 -10.03
C MET A 109 22.20 -26.19 -11.07
N PHE A 110 22.56 -25.61 -12.22
CA PHE A 110 23.38 -26.33 -13.20
C PHE A 110 24.79 -26.65 -12.69
N LEU A 111 25.40 -25.72 -11.95
CA LEU A 111 26.73 -25.99 -11.36
C LEU A 111 26.66 -27.11 -10.32
N LEU A 112 25.70 -27.09 -9.39
CA LEU A 112 25.50 -28.16 -8.39
C LEU A 112 25.33 -29.53 -9.05
N LYS A 113 24.49 -29.61 -10.09
CA LYS A 113 24.30 -30.83 -10.85
C LYS A 113 25.60 -31.35 -11.48
N ARG A 114 26.49 -30.44 -11.97
CA ARG A 114 27.78 -30.83 -12.56
C ARG A 114 28.75 -31.42 -11.54
N VAL A 115 28.67 -30.97 -10.29
CA VAL A 115 29.53 -31.52 -9.21
C VAL A 115 28.88 -32.67 -8.45
N GLY A 116 27.74 -33.20 -8.96
CA GLY A 116 27.04 -34.34 -8.37
C GLY A 116 26.15 -34.03 -7.17
N GLU A 117 26.00 -32.77 -6.85
CA GLU A 117 25.10 -32.30 -5.77
C GLU A 117 23.65 -32.24 -6.25
N SER A 118 22.71 -32.48 -5.33
CA SER A 118 21.28 -32.42 -5.64
C SER A 118 20.78 -30.99 -5.59
N PRO A 119 20.24 -30.41 -6.69
CA PRO A 119 19.68 -29.07 -6.70
C PRO A 119 18.27 -29.01 -6.06
N PHE A 120 17.78 -30.10 -5.46
CA PHE A 120 16.39 -30.21 -4.99
C PHE A 120 15.98 -29.07 -4.04
N GLY A 121 16.88 -28.67 -3.13
CA GLY A 121 16.61 -27.53 -2.20
C GLY A 121 16.35 -26.21 -2.89
N MET A 122 16.89 -26.00 -4.10
CA MET A 122 16.72 -24.77 -4.87
C MET A 122 15.44 -24.76 -5.73
N ILE A 123 14.76 -25.91 -5.89
CA ILE A 123 13.51 -25.97 -6.67
C ILE A 123 12.41 -25.14 -6.03
N LEU A 124 12.27 -25.23 -4.69
CA LEU A 124 11.30 -24.44 -3.97
C LEU A 124 11.59 -22.93 -4.11
N ASP A 125 12.86 -22.57 -4.03
CA ASP A 125 13.30 -21.19 -4.21
C ASP A 125 12.97 -20.69 -5.62
N LEU A 126 13.22 -21.49 -6.65
CA LEU A 126 12.86 -21.17 -8.04
C LEU A 126 11.35 -21.01 -8.24
N LEU A 127 10.53 -21.84 -7.60
CA LEU A 127 9.06 -21.69 -7.64
C LEU A 127 8.61 -20.36 -7.01
N MET A 128 9.21 -20.01 -5.88
CA MET A 128 8.91 -18.75 -5.21
C MET A 128 9.41 -17.53 -6.01
N HIS A 129 10.56 -17.66 -6.69
CA HIS A 129 11.04 -16.65 -7.65
C HIS A 129 10.03 -16.46 -8.78
N GLY A 130 9.48 -17.54 -9.34
CA GLY A 130 8.41 -17.47 -10.34
C GLY A 130 7.18 -16.72 -9.84
N PHE A 131 6.76 -16.96 -8.60
CA PHE A 131 5.65 -16.23 -7.98
C PHE A 131 5.95 -14.72 -7.83
N VAL A 132 7.12 -14.36 -7.33
CA VAL A 132 7.52 -12.94 -7.17
C VAL A 132 7.64 -12.26 -8.55
N ILE A 133 8.19 -12.93 -9.56
CA ILE A 133 8.24 -12.41 -10.95
C ILE A 133 6.82 -12.13 -11.44
N PHE A 134 5.88 -13.05 -11.20
CA PHE A 134 4.48 -12.86 -11.59
C PHE A 134 3.88 -11.62 -10.91
N GLU A 135 4.05 -11.47 -9.58
CA GLU A 135 3.57 -10.30 -8.83
C GLU A 135 4.17 -8.98 -9.38
N LEU A 136 5.48 -8.94 -9.61
CA LEU A 136 6.16 -7.77 -10.16
C LEU A 136 5.71 -7.46 -11.59
N ALA A 137 5.53 -8.49 -12.44
CA ALA A 137 5.04 -8.33 -13.80
C ALA A 137 3.60 -7.78 -13.83
N MET A 138 2.75 -8.24 -12.90
CA MET A 138 1.41 -7.67 -12.72
C MET A 138 1.49 -6.21 -12.27
N GLY A 139 2.40 -5.86 -11.35
CA GLY A 139 2.67 -4.48 -10.97
C GLY A 139 3.09 -3.62 -12.17
N VAL A 140 3.98 -4.11 -13.03
CA VAL A 140 4.38 -3.42 -14.28
C VAL A 140 3.21 -3.24 -15.22
N LYS A 141 2.37 -4.27 -15.40
CA LYS A 141 1.19 -4.22 -16.28
C LYS A 141 0.18 -3.16 -15.84
N TYR A 142 -0.06 -3.05 -14.54
CA TYR A 142 -1.07 -2.15 -14.00
C TYR A 142 -0.53 -0.77 -13.57
N ARG A 143 0.78 -0.50 -13.75
CA ARG A 143 1.42 0.73 -13.32
C ARG A 143 0.78 2.02 -13.87
N GLU A 144 0.42 2.02 -15.16
CA GLU A 144 -0.15 3.19 -15.81
C GLU A 144 -1.59 3.45 -15.35
N ALA A 145 -2.39 2.39 -15.22
CA ALA A 145 -3.74 2.49 -14.70
C ALA A 145 -3.75 2.92 -13.23
N ALA A 146 -2.82 2.41 -12.42
CA ALA A 146 -2.65 2.82 -11.02
C ALA A 146 -2.20 4.28 -10.90
N THR A 147 -1.31 4.75 -11.80
CA THR A 147 -0.88 6.15 -11.83
C THR A 147 -2.02 7.07 -12.25
N ALA A 148 -2.76 6.72 -13.32
CA ALA A 148 -3.93 7.48 -13.76
C ALA A 148 -5.01 7.52 -12.66
N GLU A 149 -5.22 6.40 -11.94
CA GLU A 149 -6.14 6.37 -10.80
C GLU A 149 -5.63 7.22 -9.61
N ALA A 150 -4.32 7.25 -9.38
CA ALA A 150 -3.69 8.09 -8.35
C ALA A 150 -3.69 9.58 -8.74
N ASP A 151 -3.44 9.90 -10.00
CA ASP A 151 -3.47 11.28 -10.53
C ASP A 151 -4.90 11.82 -10.50
N ALA A 152 -5.89 11.05 -10.98
CA ALA A 152 -7.30 11.39 -10.88
C ALA A 152 -7.76 11.54 -9.41
N ALA A 153 -7.15 10.76 -8.51
CA ALA A 153 -7.37 10.88 -7.07
C ALA A 153 -6.57 12.02 -6.42
N GLY A 154 -5.49 12.48 -7.07
CA GLY A 154 -4.60 13.56 -6.58
C GLY A 154 -4.89 14.95 -7.14
N GLU A 155 -5.73 15.06 -8.18
CA GLU A 155 -6.11 16.32 -8.82
C GLU A 155 -7.21 17.11 -8.07
N GLY A 156 -7.72 16.59 -6.94
CA GLY A 156 -8.56 17.37 -6.04
C GLY A 156 -7.74 18.53 -5.46
N PRO A 157 -8.31 19.74 -5.38
CA PRO A 157 -7.65 20.87 -4.71
C PRO A 157 -7.28 20.44 -3.28
N ALA A 158 -6.15 20.93 -2.77
CA ALA A 158 -5.86 20.79 -1.34
C ALA A 158 -7.05 21.36 -0.57
N LEU A 159 -7.52 20.67 0.49
CA LEU A 159 -8.52 21.27 1.37
C LEU A 159 -7.98 22.62 1.81
N SER A 160 -8.54 23.69 1.27
CA SER A 160 -8.14 25.05 1.59
C SER A 160 -8.29 25.24 3.10
N SER A 161 -7.26 25.76 3.73
CA SER A 161 -7.45 26.55 4.94
C SER A 161 -8.04 27.85 4.42
N ASP A 162 -9.35 27.91 4.18
CA ASP A 162 -9.98 29.13 3.75
C ASP A 162 -9.62 30.22 4.75
N GLU A 163 -9.13 31.33 4.23
CA GLU A 163 -8.56 32.43 5.01
C GLU A 163 -9.56 33.05 6.01
N ASP A 164 -10.84 32.62 5.99
CA ASP A 164 -11.92 33.20 6.79
C ASP A 164 -12.90 32.20 7.44
N GLY A 165 -12.71 30.89 7.34
CA GLY A 165 -13.69 29.92 7.83
C GLY A 165 -13.27 29.17 9.10
N THR A 166 -13.98 29.40 10.20
CA THR A 166 -13.94 28.51 11.36
C THR A 166 -14.52 27.15 10.95
N TYR A 167 -13.74 26.12 11.03
CA TYR A 167 -14.20 24.75 10.78
C TYR A 167 -13.86 23.85 11.96
N SER A 168 -14.68 22.82 12.17
CA SER A 168 -14.37 21.69 13.05
C SER A 168 -13.83 20.53 12.24
N GLU A 169 -12.79 19.87 12.74
CA GLU A 169 -12.12 18.77 12.03
C GLU A 169 -12.15 17.49 12.85
N VAL A 170 -12.47 16.37 12.19
CA VAL A 170 -12.45 15.04 12.77
C VAL A 170 -11.53 14.13 11.95
N SER A 171 -10.52 13.56 12.58
CA SER A 171 -9.65 12.57 11.97
C SER A 171 -10.34 11.21 11.88
N CYS A 172 -10.31 10.58 10.72
CA CYS A 172 -10.97 9.31 10.44
C CYS A 172 -10.29 8.58 9.27
N VAL A 173 -10.79 7.39 8.94
CA VAL A 173 -10.52 6.75 7.65
C VAL A 173 -11.70 7.07 6.74
N VAL A 174 -11.43 7.59 5.56
CA VAL A 174 -12.43 8.04 4.59
C VAL A 174 -12.42 7.14 3.36
N ALA A 175 -13.61 6.81 2.86
CA ALA A 175 -13.81 6.27 1.53
C ALA A 175 -15.04 6.95 0.90
N VAL A 176 -14.95 7.34 -0.37
CA VAL A 176 -16.02 8.01 -1.09
C VAL A 176 -16.45 7.20 -2.32
N SER A 177 -17.70 7.37 -2.75
CA SER A 177 -18.21 6.77 -3.98
C SER A 177 -17.51 7.36 -5.20
N LYS A 178 -17.28 6.51 -6.21
CA LYS A 178 -16.88 6.91 -7.56
C LYS A 178 -18.10 6.89 -8.48
N GLU A 179 -17.97 7.54 -9.64
CA GLU A 179 -19.04 7.58 -10.66
C GLU A 179 -19.49 6.19 -11.14
N ASP A 180 -18.59 5.19 -11.09
CA ASP A 180 -18.88 3.80 -11.45
C ASP A 180 -19.60 3.00 -10.34
N GLY A 181 -20.03 3.66 -9.25
CA GLY A 181 -20.70 3.06 -8.10
C GLY A 181 -19.80 2.26 -7.18
N ARG A 182 -18.47 2.28 -7.39
CA ARG A 182 -17.48 1.74 -6.44
C ARG A 182 -17.11 2.82 -5.44
N HIS A 183 -16.44 2.43 -4.37
CA HIS A 183 -15.83 3.39 -3.43
C HIS A 183 -14.31 3.46 -3.65
N THR A 184 -13.71 4.58 -3.27
CA THR A 184 -12.25 4.72 -3.16
C THR A 184 -11.69 3.74 -2.13
N LEU A 185 -10.39 3.53 -2.14
CA LEU A 185 -9.73 2.85 -1.03
C LEU A 185 -9.96 3.63 0.28
N GLU A 186 -10.10 2.90 1.38
CA GLU A 186 -10.12 3.48 2.71
C GLU A 186 -8.75 4.12 2.99
N GLU A 187 -8.71 5.44 3.11
CA GLU A 187 -7.48 6.21 3.35
C GLU A 187 -7.60 7.00 4.65
N THR A 188 -6.49 7.14 5.35
CA THR A 188 -6.44 8.08 6.48
C THR A 188 -6.76 9.48 5.98
N GLY A 189 -7.68 10.17 6.64
CA GLY A 189 -8.15 11.46 6.21
C GLY A 189 -8.81 12.25 7.33
N VAL A 190 -9.46 13.31 6.91
CA VAL A 190 -10.20 14.22 7.78
C VAL A 190 -11.54 14.56 7.19
N VAL A 191 -12.51 14.80 8.06
CA VAL A 191 -13.78 15.44 7.73
C VAL A 191 -13.75 16.85 8.32
N ARG A 192 -14.01 17.87 7.50
CA ARG A 192 -14.13 19.27 7.93
C ARG A 192 -15.57 19.72 7.81
N PHE A 193 -16.07 20.27 8.87
CA PHE A 193 -17.39 20.85 8.99
C PHE A 193 -17.27 22.36 8.92
N TYR A 194 -17.67 22.93 7.80
CA TYR A 194 -17.82 24.38 7.61
C TYR A 194 -19.24 24.82 7.96
N GLU A 195 -19.53 26.10 7.90
CA GLU A 195 -20.85 26.62 8.22
C GLU A 195 -21.99 26.02 7.40
N ASN A 196 -21.79 25.80 6.10
CA ASN A 196 -22.83 25.35 5.16
C ASN A 196 -22.53 24.01 4.46
N GLU A 197 -21.35 23.43 4.67
CA GLU A 197 -20.91 22.27 3.89
C GLU A 197 -19.94 21.37 4.67
N ILE A 198 -19.81 20.13 4.20
CA ILE A 198 -18.85 19.14 4.66
C ILE A 198 -17.80 18.92 3.55
N ALA A 199 -16.54 18.96 3.90
CA ALA A 199 -15.46 18.59 2.99
C ALA A 199 -14.68 17.41 3.53
N LEU A 200 -14.41 16.45 2.66
CA LEU A 200 -13.69 15.23 2.95
C LEU A 200 -12.32 15.29 2.29
N GLY A 201 -11.29 15.13 3.09
CA GLY A 201 -9.92 15.08 2.61
C GLY A 201 -9.21 13.82 3.02
N THR A 202 -8.35 13.28 2.15
CA THR A 202 -7.50 12.15 2.46
C THR A 202 -6.03 12.53 2.46
N VAL A 203 -5.30 11.95 3.39
CA VAL A 203 -3.84 12.00 3.42
C VAL A 203 -3.35 10.64 2.99
N GLY A 204 -2.78 10.54 1.80
CA GLY A 204 -2.28 9.26 1.29
C GLY A 204 -1.40 8.57 2.33
N THR A 205 -1.71 7.30 2.64
CA THR A 205 -1.13 6.51 3.75
C THR A 205 0.41 6.57 3.79
N ALA A 206 1.04 6.62 2.63
CA ALA A 206 2.50 6.72 2.54
C ALA A 206 3.03 8.13 2.84
N LYS A 207 2.24 9.19 2.62
CA LYS A 207 2.60 10.56 2.96
C LYS A 207 2.48 10.76 4.47
N ALA A 208 1.45 10.17 5.07
CA ALA A 208 1.25 10.14 6.52
C ALA A 208 2.37 9.38 7.25
N LEU A 209 2.88 8.27 6.69
CA LEU A 209 3.98 7.47 7.25
C LEU A 209 5.35 8.16 7.14
N LEU A 210 5.60 8.93 6.06
CA LEU A 210 6.92 9.53 5.80
C LEU A 210 7.10 10.91 6.44
N ILE A 211 6.01 11.69 6.60
CA ILE A 211 6.11 13.10 7.03
C ILE A 211 5.33 13.33 8.34
N GLY A 212 4.56 12.32 8.78
CA GLY A 212 3.56 12.47 9.84
C GLY A 212 2.25 13.08 9.30
N SER A 213 1.12 12.57 9.76
CA SER A 213 -0.21 13.04 9.33
C SER A 213 -0.44 14.53 9.62
N ALA A 214 0.21 15.05 10.68
CA ALA A 214 0.08 16.45 11.09
C ALA A 214 0.72 17.46 10.12
N TYR A 215 1.63 17.05 9.25
CA TYR A 215 2.34 17.94 8.32
C TYR A 215 1.89 17.82 6.86
N SER A 216 0.90 16.99 6.57
CA SER A 216 0.43 16.79 5.21
C SER A 216 -0.96 17.45 5.05
N SER A 217 -1.06 18.44 4.16
CA SER A 217 -2.37 18.98 3.78
C SER A 217 -3.20 17.87 3.15
N PRO A 218 -4.42 17.60 3.64
CA PRO A 218 -5.31 16.63 3.04
C PRO A 218 -5.70 17.05 1.63
N THR A 219 -5.79 16.10 0.71
CA THR A 219 -6.34 16.33 -0.63
C THR A 219 -7.86 16.18 -0.56
N GLU A 220 -8.59 17.16 -1.02
CA GLU A 220 -10.05 17.11 -1.07
C GLU A 220 -10.51 15.97 -1.99
N ARG A 221 -11.45 15.16 -1.50
CA ARG A 221 -12.04 14.04 -2.22
C ARG A 221 -13.50 14.27 -2.58
N MET A 222 -14.20 14.93 -1.70
CA MET A 222 -15.62 15.21 -1.88
C MET A 222 -16.00 16.44 -1.03
N ARG A 223 -16.87 17.26 -1.56
CA ARG A 223 -17.48 18.39 -0.87
C ARG A 223 -18.96 18.41 -1.19
N PHE A 224 -19.80 18.67 -0.19
CA PHE A 224 -21.25 18.72 -0.34
C PHE A 224 -21.90 19.52 0.80
N GLY A 225 -23.03 20.13 0.51
CA GLY A 225 -23.84 20.84 1.49
C GLY A 225 -24.58 19.89 2.44
N TYR A 226 -24.91 20.37 3.64
CA TYR A 226 -25.69 19.57 4.60
C TYR A 226 -27.06 19.16 4.03
N SER A 227 -27.68 20.01 3.22
CA SER A 227 -28.96 19.72 2.56
C SER A 227 -28.90 18.63 1.50
N GLU A 228 -27.71 18.27 1.03
CA GLU A 228 -27.51 17.18 0.07
C GLU A 228 -27.47 15.80 0.75
N VAL A 229 -27.33 15.76 2.07
CA VAL A 229 -27.31 14.49 2.80
C VAL A 229 -28.71 13.94 2.91
N ALA A 230 -29.00 12.88 2.17
CA ALA A 230 -30.31 12.22 2.18
C ALA A 230 -30.46 11.31 3.40
N ARG A 231 -29.37 10.68 3.84
CA ARG A 231 -29.38 9.77 4.99
C ARG A 231 -28.01 9.62 5.61
N ALA A 232 -27.97 9.52 6.94
CA ALA A 232 -26.78 9.19 7.72
C ALA A 232 -27.06 8.01 8.64
N TYR A 233 -26.20 6.99 8.66
CA TYR A 233 -26.43 5.81 9.51
C TYR A 233 -25.13 5.06 9.83
N PHE A 234 -25.16 4.25 10.89
CA PHE A 234 -24.10 3.31 11.17
C PHE A 234 -24.16 2.12 10.20
N ALA A 235 -23.15 1.96 9.38
CA ALA A 235 -23.10 0.92 8.34
C ALA A 235 -22.69 -0.46 8.88
N LYS A 236 -22.25 -0.55 10.14
CA LYS A 236 -21.83 -1.80 10.80
C LYS A 236 -22.29 -1.82 12.26
N LYS A 237 -22.60 -3.02 12.77
CA LYS A 237 -23.05 -3.27 14.16
C LYS A 237 -22.09 -2.75 15.24
N ASN A 238 -20.81 -2.58 14.94
CA ASN A 238 -19.82 -2.02 15.86
C ASN A 238 -19.89 -0.50 16.00
N GLU A 239 -20.80 0.15 15.27
CA GLU A 239 -21.01 1.61 15.24
C GLU A 239 -19.74 2.45 15.00
N ARG A 240 -18.72 1.85 14.38
CA ARG A 240 -17.49 2.56 14.03
C ARG A 240 -17.48 3.07 12.60
N THR A 241 -18.42 2.63 11.79
CA THR A 241 -18.52 3.02 10.38
C THR A 241 -19.80 3.81 10.18
N VAL A 242 -19.66 5.12 9.99
CA VAL A 242 -20.75 6.00 9.59
C VAL A 242 -20.80 6.09 8.08
N ARG A 243 -21.98 5.99 7.50
CA ARG A 243 -22.21 6.21 6.08
C ARG A 243 -23.16 7.39 5.89
N LEU A 244 -22.80 8.28 4.97
CA LEU A 244 -23.66 9.32 4.45
C LEU A 244 -24.02 8.97 3.02
N ASP A 245 -25.32 8.84 2.72
CA ASP A 245 -25.86 8.76 1.37
C ASP A 245 -26.33 10.16 0.95
N LEU A 246 -25.92 10.61 -0.23
CA LEU A 246 -26.30 11.91 -0.78
C LEU A 246 -27.50 11.78 -1.72
N ALA A 247 -28.26 12.84 -1.90
CA ALA A 247 -29.45 12.88 -2.72
C ALA A 247 -29.20 12.55 -4.22
N ASP A 248 -27.98 12.78 -4.70
CA ASP A 248 -27.54 12.47 -6.06
C ASP A 248 -27.07 11.01 -6.24
N GLY A 249 -27.13 10.18 -5.19
CA GLY A 249 -26.70 8.79 -5.19
C GLY A 249 -25.22 8.57 -4.86
N ARG A 250 -24.43 9.63 -4.69
CA ARG A 250 -23.08 9.52 -4.12
C ARG A 250 -23.16 9.12 -2.65
N TYR A 251 -22.08 8.62 -2.11
CA TYR A 251 -21.99 8.30 -0.68
C TYR A 251 -20.56 8.42 -0.17
N ALA A 252 -20.45 8.60 1.14
CA ALA A 252 -19.17 8.61 1.85
C ALA A 252 -19.22 7.67 3.05
N TYR A 253 -18.09 7.02 3.34
CA TYR A 253 -17.88 6.21 4.54
C TYR A 253 -16.81 6.85 5.43
N PHE A 254 -17.07 6.83 6.73
CA PHE A 254 -16.10 7.23 7.75
C PHE A 254 -15.90 6.09 8.73
N VAL A 255 -14.68 5.61 8.88
CA VAL A 255 -14.35 4.69 9.95
C VAL A 255 -13.69 5.48 11.07
N VAL A 256 -14.39 5.60 12.17
CA VAL A 256 -14.02 6.38 13.36
C VAL A 256 -14.06 5.52 14.61
N ALA A 257 -13.28 5.86 15.61
CA ALA A 257 -13.27 5.13 16.88
C ALA A 257 -13.09 6.09 18.06
N GLY A 258 -13.63 5.67 19.22
CA GLY A 258 -13.49 6.41 20.46
C GLY A 258 -14.05 7.83 20.38
N ALA A 259 -13.34 8.80 20.93
CA ALA A 259 -13.76 10.20 21.02
C ALA A 259 -14.05 10.84 19.65
N ASN A 260 -13.34 10.44 18.60
CA ASN A 260 -13.57 10.96 17.24
C ASN A 260 -14.95 10.54 16.69
N ARG A 261 -15.46 9.35 17.08
CA ARG A 261 -16.82 8.93 16.73
C ARG A 261 -17.86 9.85 17.33
N ASP A 262 -17.73 10.09 18.62
CA ASP A 262 -18.72 10.89 19.36
C ASP A 262 -18.67 12.34 18.86
N GLN A 263 -17.48 12.89 18.59
CA GLN A 263 -17.30 14.19 17.99
C GLN A 263 -17.94 14.27 16.59
N LEU A 264 -17.72 13.27 15.72
CA LEU A 264 -18.32 13.22 14.38
C LEU A 264 -19.85 13.23 14.46
N VAL A 265 -20.43 12.38 15.32
CA VAL A 265 -21.89 12.29 15.49
C VAL A 265 -22.46 13.61 16.02
N THR A 266 -21.81 14.22 17.02
CA THR A 266 -22.21 15.52 17.56
C THR A 266 -22.22 16.60 16.51
N LEU A 267 -21.14 16.72 15.71
CA LEU A 267 -21.05 17.71 14.64
C LEU A 267 -22.10 17.50 13.55
N LEU A 268 -22.39 16.27 13.16
CA LEU A 268 -23.50 15.97 12.23
C LEU A 268 -24.84 16.41 12.80
N GLN A 269 -25.10 16.14 14.09
CA GLN A 269 -26.34 16.54 14.77
C GLN A 269 -26.46 18.07 14.91
N GLU A 270 -25.39 18.79 15.20
CA GLU A 270 -25.37 20.25 15.27
C GLU A 270 -25.79 20.88 13.94
N HIS A 271 -25.48 20.20 12.82
CA HIS A 271 -25.89 20.63 11.47
C HIS A 271 -27.19 19.97 10.98
N GLY A 272 -27.98 19.39 11.90
CA GLY A 272 -29.32 18.85 11.60
C GLY A 272 -29.34 17.45 10.98
N ILE A 273 -28.18 16.76 10.92
CA ILE A 273 -28.08 15.41 10.38
C ILE A 273 -28.13 14.40 11.51
N THR A 274 -29.21 13.63 11.60
CA THR A 274 -29.35 12.55 12.57
C THR A 274 -28.74 11.26 12.05
N VAL A 275 -27.80 10.67 12.80
CA VAL A 275 -27.21 9.38 12.47
C VAL A 275 -28.08 8.26 12.99
N GLU A 276 -28.66 7.48 12.09
CA GLU A 276 -29.53 6.34 12.43
C GLU A 276 -28.69 5.16 12.98
N PRO A 277 -29.25 4.38 13.92
CA PRO A 277 -28.59 3.18 14.40
C PRO A 277 -28.45 2.15 13.27
N PHE A 278 -27.54 1.19 13.47
CA PHE A 278 -27.39 0.07 12.54
C PHE A 278 -28.71 -0.71 12.45
N ALA A 279 -29.27 -0.81 11.25
CA ALA A 279 -30.42 -1.67 10.95
C ALA A 279 -29.91 -3.04 10.51
N GLU A 280 -30.40 -4.11 11.17
CA GLU A 280 -30.06 -5.51 10.83
C GLU A 280 -30.68 -5.94 9.49
#